data_dcb0dd36f92550e7dd964c4b94ef309c
#
_entry.id   dcb0dd36f92550e7dd964c4b94ef309c
#
_cell.length_a   1.000
_cell.length_b   1.000
_cell.length_c   1.000
_cell.angle_alpha   90.00
_cell.angle_beta   90.00
_cell.angle_gamma   90.00
#
_symmetry.space_group_name_H-M   'P 1'
#
loop_
_entity.id
_entity.type
_entity.pdbx_description
1 polymer ?
#
loop_
_entity_poly.entity_id
_entity_poly.type
_entity_poly.pdbx_seq_one_letter_code
_entity_poly.pdbx_strand_id
1 'polypeptide(L)'
;MSEPVLSVRNLRVEFATRHQVLRAIDGISFDIAKGEVLGVVGESGAGKSVTGLAVIGLIDRPGRIAGGEIYLSGLRIDNLSPEDMRRIRGKRIGMIFQDPLTSLNPLYRIGDQLVETIRTHASLSEAAARRRAIDLLAEVGIPAPEKRIDSYPHEFSGGMRQRVVIALAICAEPELIIADEPTTALDVSVQAQIIALIKRLGRDHGTAVMLVTHDMGVIAETSDRVAVMYSGRIAEIGPVRDVVQNPLHPYAKGLMGAIPTLASDAARLVQIPGSMPRLSAIPPGCPFNPRCAFAFDRCRIERPEPIVHGTQAVACHLYDAAPAETAA
;
A
#
# COMPACT_ATOMS: atom_id res chain seq x y z
N MET A 1 -21.63 10.25 6.10
CA MET A 1 -20.43 9.43 5.74
C MET A 1 -19.62 9.32 7.01
N SER A 2 -19.23 8.13 7.43
CA SER A 2 -18.35 7.92 8.60
C SER A 2 -16.98 8.55 8.35
N GLU A 3 -16.34 9.06 9.40
CA GLU A 3 -14.98 9.60 9.31
C GLU A 3 -14.01 8.48 8.85
N PRO A 4 -13.09 8.76 7.90
CA PRO A 4 -12.14 7.75 7.43
C PRO A 4 -11.12 7.40 8.53
N VAL A 5 -10.66 6.15 8.53
CA VAL A 5 -9.57 5.69 9.42
C VAL A 5 -8.25 6.33 9.03
N LEU A 6 -7.95 6.38 7.73
CA LEU A 6 -6.78 7.09 7.21
C LEU A 6 -7.23 8.18 6.25
N SER A 7 -6.72 9.41 6.44
CA SER A 7 -6.86 10.49 5.46
C SER A 7 -5.50 11.09 5.16
N VAL A 8 -5.10 11.03 3.91
CA VAL A 8 -3.85 11.61 3.38
C VAL A 8 -4.22 12.78 2.48
N ARG A 9 -3.65 13.96 2.75
CA ARG A 9 -3.98 15.19 2.04
C ARG A 9 -2.74 15.85 1.48
N ASN A 10 -2.64 15.94 0.16
CA ASN A 10 -1.56 16.62 -0.58
C ASN A 10 -0.15 16.23 -0.07
N LEU A 11 0.04 14.95 0.26
CA LEU A 11 1.29 14.43 0.83
C LEU A 11 2.43 14.60 -0.18
N ARG A 12 3.55 15.14 0.31
CA ARG A 12 4.81 15.29 -0.43
C ARG A 12 5.96 14.70 0.36
N VAL A 13 6.75 13.84 -0.29
CA VAL A 13 7.96 13.25 0.30
C VAL A 13 9.14 13.55 -0.61
N GLU A 14 10.20 14.08 -0.02
CA GLU A 14 11.41 14.50 -0.72
C GLU A 14 12.65 13.84 -0.12
N PHE A 15 13.62 13.54 -0.97
CA PHE A 15 14.95 13.07 -0.58
C PHE A 15 15.99 14.12 -1.01
N ALA A 16 16.61 14.77 -0.03
CA ALA A 16 17.66 15.76 -0.28
C ALA A 16 18.99 15.06 -0.56
N THR A 17 19.48 15.16 -1.79
CA THR A 17 20.82 14.71 -2.17
C THR A 17 21.79 15.89 -2.18
N ARG A 18 23.11 15.65 -2.35
CA ARG A 18 24.12 16.70 -2.47
C ARG A 18 23.90 17.63 -3.66
N HIS A 19 23.18 17.18 -4.69
CA HIS A 19 23.06 17.91 -5.96
C HIS A 19 21.64 18.42 -6.23
N GLN A 20 20.61 17.74 -5.69
CA GLN A 20 19.22 18.07 -5.97
C GLN A 20 18.27 17.49 -4.92
N VAL A 21 17.06 18.01 -4.91
CA VAL A 21 15.94 17.44 -4.14
C VAL A 21 15.13 16.54 -5.06
N LEU A 22 15.00 15.27 -4.70
CA LEU A 22 14.22 14.27 -5.43
C LEU A 22 12.84 14.14 -4.79
N ARG A 23 11.78 14.36 -5.53
CA ARG A 23 10.40 14.18 -5.05
C ARG A 23 9.94 12.77 -5.32
N ALA A 24 9.86 11.96 -4.27
CA ALA A 24 9.37 10.58 -4.37
C ALA A 24 7.84 10.51 -4.33
N ILE A 25 7.20 11.44 -3.60
CA ILE A 25 5.74 11.64 -3.56
C ILE A 25 5.48 13.11 -3.81
N ASP A 26 4.52 13.42 -4.70
CA ASP A 26 4.25 14.78 -5.15
C ASP A 26 2.75 15.09 -5.19
N GLY A 27 2.19 15.34 -4.00
CA GLY A 27 0.82 15.84 -3.83
C GLY A 27 -0.27 14.78 -3.95
N ILE A 28 -0.10 13.61 -3.33
CA ILE A 28 -1.14 12.57 -3.32
C ILE A 28 -2.18 12.84 -2.21
N SER A 29 -3.43 12.52 -2.53
CA SER A 29 -4.55 12.58 -1.57
C SER A 29 -5.44 11.37 -1.74
N PHE A 30 -5.79 10.72 -0.62
CA PHE A 30 -6.73 9.60 -0.58
C PHE A 30 -7.19 9.35 0.85
N ASP A 31 -8.32 8.66 0.99
CA ASP A 31 -8.89 8.23 2.27
C ASP A 31 -9.08 6.72 2.27
N ILE A 32 -9.04 6.10 3.45
CA ILE A 32 -9.41 4.70 3.67
C ILE A 32 -10.45 4.64 4.78
N ALA A 33 -11.61 4.06 4.49
CA ALA A 33 -12.69 3.90 5.46
C ALA A 33 -12.42 2.71 6.39
N LYS A 34 -13.19 2.61 7.48
CA LYS A 34 -13.13 1.47 8.39
C LYS A 34 -13.49 0.17 7.67
N GLY A 35 -12.64 -0.85 7.78
CA GLY A 35 -12.83 -2.16 7.13
C GLY A 35 -12.62 -2.16 5.62
N GLU A 36 -12.24 -1.02 5.02
CA GLU A 36 -11.93 -0.90 3.60
C GLU A 36 -10.54 -1.44 3.29
N VAL A 37 -10.41 -2.11 2.17
CA VAL A 37 -9.12 -2.49 1.56
C VAL A 37 -8.84 -1.56 0.38
N LEU A 38 -7.90 -0.63 0.54
CA LEU A 38 -7.38 0.19 -0.55
C LEU A 38 -6.13 -0.48 -1.14
N GLY A 39 -6.23 -0.92 -2.38
CA GLY A 39 -5.09 -1.36 -3.17
C GLY A 39 -4.27 -0.17 -3.67
N VAL A 40 -2.95 -0.25 -3.56
CA VAL A 40 -2.03 0.75 -4.12
C VAL A 40 -1.10 0.05 -5.09
N VAL A 41 -1.22 0.36 -6.37
CA VAL A 41 -0.52 -0.33 -7.45
C VAL A 41 0.30 0.61 -8.32
N GLY A 42 1.25 0.05 -9.06
CA GLY A 42 2.11 0.76 -10.01
C GLY A 42 3.43 0.03 -10.20
N GLU A 43 4.20 0.44 -11.19
CA GLU A 43 5.54 -0.09 -11.44
C GLU A 43 6.49 0.16 -10.26
N SER A 44 7.63 -0.56 -10.23
CA SER A 44 8.71 -0.29 -9.25
C SER A 44 9.16 1.18 -9.37
N GLY A 45 9.34 1.84 -8.24
CA GLY A 45 9.68 3.27 -8.21
C GLY A 45 8.49 4.22 -8.31
N ALA A 46 7.24 3.74 -8.39
CA ALA A 46 6.04 4.60 -8.43
C ALA A 46 5.79 5.40 -7.14
N GLY A 47 6.42 5.03 -6.02
CA GLY A 47 6.25 5.69 -4.72
C GLY A 47 5.37 4.92 -3.72
N LYS A 48 4.92 3.71 -4.05
CA LYS A 48 3.99 2.91 -3.24
C LYS A 48 4.49 2.68 -1.80
N SER A 49 5.64 2.02 -1.64
CA SER A 49 6.24 1.72 -0.32
C SER A 49 6.60 3.00 0.43
N VAL A 50 7.07 4.04 -0.27
CA VAL A 50 7.36 5.35 0.33
C VAL A 50 6.10 5.98 0.93
N THR A 51 4.93 5.78 0.30
CA THR A 51 3.64 6.24 0.84
C THR A 51 3.32 5.53 2.16
N GLY A 52 3.46 4.20 2.22
CA GLY A 52 3.26 3.44 3.46
C GLY A 52 4.22 3.86 4.57
N LEU A 53 5.51 4.02 4.25
CA LEU A 53 6.54 4.48 5.19
C LEU A 53 6.28 5.91 5.68
N ALA A 54 5.74 6.79 4.83
CA ALA A 54 5.36 8.15 5.24
C ALA A 54 4.20 8.11 6.24
N VAL A 55 3.18 7.29 5.99
CA VAL A 55 2.03 7.14 6.89
C VAL A 55 2.45 6.67 8.28
N ILE A 56 3.36 5.70 8.37
CA ILE A 56 3.85 5.19 9.67
C ILE A 56 5.02 6.00 10.25
N GLY A 57 5.47 7.04 9.55
CA GLY A 57 6.56 7.92 10.00
C GLY A 57 7.93 7.23 10.04
N LEU A 58 8.21 6.36 9.06
CA LEU A 58 9.47 5.61 8.92
C LEU A 58 10.25 6.01 7.65
N ILE A 59 10.15 7.26 7.24
CA ILE A 59 10.99 7.78 6.15
C ILE A 59 12.42 7.99 6.67
N ASP A 60 13.35 7.20 6.15
CA ASP A 60 14.76 7.30 6.50
C ASP A 60 15.41 8.57 5.94
N ARG A 61 16.34 9.16 6.70
CA ARG A 61 17.17 10.27 6.24
C ARG A 61 18.01 9.85 5.01
N PRO A 62 18.15 10.71 4.00
CA PRO A 62 17.82 12.14 3.94
C PRO A 62 16.38 12.45 3.50
N GLY A 63 15.47 11.46 3.51
CA GLY A 63 14.07 11.65 3.20
C GLY A 63 13.32 12.41 4.29
N ARG A 64 12.26 13.12 3.89
CA ARG A 64 11.37 13.86 4.78
C ARG A 64 9.99 14.02 4.17
N ILE A 65 8.98 14.17 5.01
CA ILE A 65 7.68 14.71 4.60
C ILE A 65 7.90 16.22 4.39
N ALA A 66 7.77 16.68 3.14
CA ALA A 66 8.01 18.05 2.74
C ALA A 66 6.73 18.90 2.71
N GLY A 67 5.57 18.26 2.83
CA GLY A 67 4.27 18.94 2.87
C GLY A 67 3.11 17.94 2.88
N GLY A 68 1.92 18.48 3.06
CA GLY A 68 0.70 17.72 3.23
C GLY A 68 0.43 17.35 4.68
N GLU A 69 -0.61 16.54 4.88
CA GLU A 69 -1.11 16.15 6.18
C GLU A 69 -1.56 14.69 6.16
N ILE A 70 -1.35 13.99 7.27
CA ILE A 70 -1.78 12.60 7.46
C ILE A 70 -2.60 12.52 8.75
N TYR A 71 -3.83 12.02 8.64
CA TYR A 71 -4.74 11.84 9.77
C TYR A 71 -5.08 10.37 9.97
N LEU A 72 -5.01 9.91 11.20
CA LEU A 72 -5.47 8.59 11.65
C LEU A 72 -6.66 8.78 12.59
N SER A 73 -7.87 8.41 12.14
CA SER A 73 -9.13 8.63 12.87
C SER A 73 -9.22 10.04 13.45
N GLY A 74 -9.04 11.07 12.60
CA GLY A 74 -9.08 12.48 12.97
C GLY A 74 -7.82 13.03 13.67
N LEU A 75 -6.92 12.18 14.17
CA LEU A 75 -5.66 12.60 14.77
C LEU A 75 -4.60 12.85 13.68
N ARG A 76 -4.07 14.08 13.61
CA ARG A 76 -2.94 14.38 12.72
C ARG A 76 -1.66 13.75 13.23
N ILE A 77 -1.02 12.90 12.40
CA ILE A 77 0.14 12.08 12.81
C ILE A 77 1.46 12.46 12.13
N ASP A 78 1.45 13.19 11.01
CA ASP A 78 2.68 13.58 10.28
C ASP A 78 3.56 14.56 11.04
N ASN A 79 3.02 15.27 12.03
CA ASN A 79 3.70 16.26 12.84
C ASN A 79 3.98 15.82 14.29
N LEU A 80 3.71 14.57 14.62
CA LEU A 80 3.95 14.01 15.95
C LEU A 80 5.45 13.87 16.23
N SER A 81 5.80 13.97 17.52
CA SER A 81 7.15 13.66 17.98
C SER A 81 7.48 12.17 17.74
N PRO A 82 8.77 11.79 17.63
CA PRO A 82 9.16 10.38 17.53
C PRO A 82 8.60 9.52 18.67
N GLU A 83 8.49 10.07 19.88
CA GLU A 83 7.94 9.39 21.05
C GLU A 83 6.43 9.15 20.93
N ASP A 84 5.68 10.15 20.45
CA ASP A 84 4.24 10.00 20.24
C ASP A 84 3.94 9.04 19.08
N MET A 85 4.73 9.11 17.99
CA MET A 85 4.64 8.13 16.89
C MET A 85 4.95 6.70 17.37
N ARG A 86 5.85 6.51 18.34
CA ARG A 86 6.12 5.20 18.95
C ARG A 86 4.86 4.60 19.58
N ARG A 87 3.99 5.43 20.16
CA ARG A 87 2.71 4.99 20.75
C ARG A 87 1.64 4.64 19.70
N ILE A 88 1.78 5.17 18.47
CA ILE A 88 0.89 4.87 17.34
C ILE A 88 1.30 3.57 16.67
N ARG A 89 2.62 3.40 16.42
CA ARG A 89 3.18 2.21 15.75
C ARG A 89 2.91 0.95 16.56
N GLY A 90 2.50 -0.10 15.88
CA GLY A 90 2.16 -1.40 16.44
C GLY A 90 0.81 -1.43 17.17
N LYS A 91 0.39 -0.32 17.82
CA LYS A 91 -0.88 -0.24 18.56
C LYS A 91 -2.04 0.18 17.68
N ARG A 92 -1.88 1.27 16.90
CA ARG A 92 -2.94 1.82 16.04
C ARG A 92 -2.68 1.55 14.56
N ILE A 93 -1.39 1.46 14.16
CA ILE A 93 -0.98 1.11 12.80
C ILE A 93 -0.08 -0.12 12.87
N GLY A 94 -0.53 -1.24 12.30
CA GLY A 94 0.29 -2.42 12.04
C GLY A 94 0.95 -2.30 10.67
N MET A 95 2.17 -2.84 10.52
CA MET A 95 2.85 -2.90 9.22
C MET A 95 3.38 -4.29 8.94
N ILE A 96 3.10 -4.77 7.74
CA ILE A 96 3.63 -6.01 7.18
C ILE A 96 4.65 -5.60 6.12
N PHE A 97 5.94 -5.84 6.40
CA PHE A 97 7.04 -5.50 5.49
C PHE A 97 7.20 -6.56 4.40
N GLN A 98 7.86 -6.18 3.32
CA GLN A 98 8.05 -6.99 2.11
C GLN A 98 8.77 -8.31 2.36
N ASP A 99 9.79 -8.33 3.27
CA ASP A 99 10.61 -9.51 3.53
C ASP A 99 10.34 -10.08 4.93
N PRO A 100 9.71 -11.28 5.04
CA PRO A 100 9.48 -11.92 6.32
C PRO A 100 10.75 -12.41 7.01
N LEU A 101 11.87 -12.57 6.27
CA LEU A 101 13.14 -13.01 6.84
C LEU A 101 13.79 -11.94 7.70
N THR A 102 13.66 -10.67 7.29
CA THR A 102 14.19 -9.53 8.04
C THR A 102 13.24 -9.05 9.14
N SER A 103 11.95 -9.42 9.06
CA SER A 103 10.92 -9.02 10.03
C SER A 103 10.94 -9.84 11.32
N LEU A 104 11.52 -11.05 11.31
CA LEU A 104 11.63 -11.94 12.47
C LEU A 104 13.09 -12.05 12.93
N ASN A 105 13.33 -11.86 14.22
CA ASN A 105 14.66 -12.09 14.77
C ASN A 105 14.94 -13.59 14.87
N PRO A 106 15.97 -14.14 14.16
CA PRO A 106 16.23 -15.58 14.10
C PRO A 106 16.73 -16.17 15.43
N LEU A 107 17.18 -15.34 16.37
CA LEU A 107 17.75 -15.77 17.65
C LEU A 107 16.68 -15.99 18.74
N TYR A 108 15.46 -15.49 18.53
CA TYR A 108 14.35 -15.62 19.47
C TYR A 108 13.26 -16.54 18.93
N ARG A 109 12.59 -17.25 19.85
CA ARG A 109 11.42 -18.08 19.50
C ARG A 109 10.27 -17.20 19.03
N ILE A 110 9.39 -17.76 18.25
CA ILE A 110 8.19 -17.05 17.74
C ILE A 110 7.33 -16.53 18.90
N GLY A 111 7.15 -17.37 19.94
CA GLY A 111 6.38 -16.99 21.11
C GLY A 111 6.96 -15.81 21.88
N ASP A 112 8.29 -15.76 22.02
CA ASP A 112 8.94 -14.66 22.72
C ASP A 112 8.70 -13.32 22.02
N GLN A 113 8.83 -13.30 20.69
CA GLN A 113 8.59 -12.10 19.86
C GLN A 113 7.12 -11.64 19.91
N LEU A 114 6.17 -12.58 19.83
CA LEU A 114 4.74 -12.26 19.94
C LEU A 114 4.38 -11.75 21.34
N VAL A 115 4.83 -12.42 22.38
CA VAL A 115 4.57 -12.06 23.79
C VAL A 115 5.15 -10.69 24.12
N GLU A 116 6.37 -10.39 23.68
CA GLU A 116 7.00 -9.08 23.87
C GLU A 116 6.17 -7.99 23.18
N THR A 117 5.77 -8.20 21.91
CA THR A 117 4.98 -7.23 21.17
C THR A 117 3.61 -7.01 21.82
N ILE A 118 2.91 -8.08 22.21
CA ILE A 118 1.61 -7.99 22.89
C ILE A 118 1.75 -7.19 24.19
N ARG A 119 2.75 -7.50 25.03
CA ARG A 119 2.95 -6.82 26.31
C ARG A 119 3.40 -5.36 26.17
N THR A 120 4.04 -5.03 25.06
CA THR A 120 4.40 -3.64 24.75
C THR A 120 3.18 -2.78 24.52
N HIS A 121 2.11 -3.34 23.93
CA HIS A 121 0.91 -2.60 23.55
C HIS A 121 -0.31 -2.86 24.43
N ALA A 122 -0.32 -3.96 25.20
CA ALA A 122 -1.41 -4.33 26.10
C ALA A 122 -0.88 -4.65 27.50
N SER A 123 -1.61 -4.21 28.53
CA SER A 123 -1.28 -4.47 29.93
C SER A 123 -1.69 -5.89 30.33
N LEU A 124 -1.03 -6.92 29.76
CA LEU A 124 -1.30 -8.32 30.03
C LEU A 124 -0.17 -8.96 30.84
N SER A 125 -0.54 -9.91 31.69
CA SER A 125 0.47 -10.81 32.31
C SER A 125 1.13 -11.67 31.23
N GLU A 126 2.33 -12.16 31.49
CA GLU A 126 3.05 -13.02 30.54
C GLU A 126 2.24 -14.26 30.12
N ALA A 127 1.59 -14.93 31.09
CA ALA A 127 0.75 -16.07 30.81
C ALA A 127 -0.49 -15.73 29.94
N ALA A 128 -1.08 -14.54 30.12
CA ALA A 128 -2.19 -14.07 29.30
C ALA A 128 -1.69 -13.68 27.88
N ALA A 129 -0.55 -13.00 27.78
CA ALA A 129 0.04 -12.66 26.50
C ALA A 129 0.44 -13.91 25.70
N ARG A 130 0.98 -14.95 26.37
CA ARG A 130 1.30 -16.21 25.70
C ARG A 130 0.05 -16.93 25.18
N ARG A 131 -1.05 -16.96 25.94
CA ARG A 131 -2.34 -17.50 25.44
C ARG A 131 -2.81 -16.72 24.20
N ARG A 132 -2.82 -15.39 24.28
CA ARG A 132 -3.18 -14.55 23.13
C ARG A 132 -2.28 -14.79 21.92
N ALA A 133 -0.97 -15.02 22.12
CA ALA A 133 -0.05 -15.36 21.05
C ALA A 133 -0.39 -16.70 20.38
N ILE A 134 -0.80 -17.72 21.15
CA ILE A 134 -1.27 -19.01 20.62
C ILE A 134 -2.54 -18.81 19.80
N ASP A 135 -3.51 -18.04 20.32
CA ASP A 135 -4.77 -17.74 19.63
C ASP A 135 -4.50 -17.01 18.30
N LEU A 136 -3.58 -16.04 18.27
CA LEU A 136 -3.17 -15.34 17.07
C LEU A 136 -2.52 -16.28 16.03
N LEU A 137 -1.65 -17.18 16.48
CA LEU A 137 -1.06 -18.18 15.59
C LEU A 137 -2.11 -19.12 14.98
N ALA A 138 -3.13 -19.50 15.75
CA ALA A 138 -4.27 -20.27 15.25
C ALA A 138 -5.09 -19.44 14.23
N GLU A 139 -5.38 -18.18 14.54
CA GLU A 139 -6.14 -17.25 13.72
C GLU A 139 -5.49 -17.03 12.32
N VAL A 140 -4.16 -16.91 12.29
CA VAL A 140 -3.43 -16.80 11.02
C VAL A 140 -3.19 -18.15 10.34
N GLY A 141 -3.67 -19.26 10.92
CA GLY A 141 -3.64 -20.59 10.33
C GLY A 141 -2.28 -21.30 10.45
N ILE A 142 -1.55 -21.09 11.56
CA ILE A 142 -0.39 -21.91 11.91
C ILE A 142 -0.87 -23.25 12.50
N PRO A 143 -0.46 -24.42 11.96
CA PRO A 143 -0.87 -25.71 12.48
C PRO A 143 -0.20 -25.99 13.82
N ALA A 144 -0.94 -26.60 14.78
CA ALA A 144 -0.48 -26.94 16.13
C ALA A 144 0.21 -25.76 16.85
N PRO A 145 -0.49 -24.61 17.01
CA PRO A 145 0.10 -23.37 17.49
C PRO A 145 0.71 -23.49 18.89
N GLU A 146 0.16 -24.35 19.76
CA GLU A 146 0.65 -24.63 21.12
C GLU A 146 2.06 -25.23 21.12
N LYS A 147 2.43 -25.96 20.07
CA LYS A 147 3.77 -26.52 19.90
C LYS A 147 4.68 -25.57 19.14
N ARG A 148 4.13 -24.93 18.11
CA ARG A 148 4.88 -24.04 17.23
C ARG A 148 5.30 -22.74 17.86
N ILE A 149 4.63 -22.29 18.91
CA ILE A 149 4.99 -21.08 19.64
C ILE A 149 6.41 -21.11 20.20
N ASP A 150 6.93 -22.31 20.51
CA ASP A 150 8.28 -22.50 21.04
C ASP A 150 9.34 -22.74 19.96
N SER A 151 8.95 -22.76 18.67
CA SER A 151 9.85 -22.91 17.55
C SER A 151 10.54 -21.60 17.16
N TYR A 152 11.68 -21.72 16.48
CA TYR A 152 12.44 -20.60 15.92
C TYR A 152 11.98 -20.28 14.48
N PRO A 153 12.22 -19.04 13.99
CA PRO A 153 11.84 -18.65 12.62
C PRO A 153 12.38 -19.60 11.52
N HIS A 154 13.57 -20.15 11.68
CA HIS A 154 14.15 -21.05 10.67
C HIS A 154 13.45 -22.41 10.56
N GLU A 155 12.64 -22.80 11.55
CA GLU A 155 11.84 -24.04 11.55
C GLU A 155 10.50 -23.86 10.81
N PHE A 156 10.21 -22.65 10.32
CA PHE A 156 8.99 -22.31 9.58
C PHE A 156 9.26 -22.19 8.08
N SER A 157 8.30 -22.62 7.24
CA SER A 157 8.31 -22.34 5.81
C SER A 157 8.14 -20.83 5.56
N GLY A 158 8.43 -20.35 4.34
CA GLY A 158 8.23 -18.94 3.96
C GLY A 158 6.82 -18.44 4.23
N GLY A 159 5.79 -19.20 3.80
CA GLY A 159 4.40 -18.86 4.05
C GLY A 159 4.02 -18.89 5.54
N MET A 160 4.60 -19.78 6.34
CA MET A 160 4.39 -19.78 7.79
C MET A 160 5.05 -18.57 8.46
N ARG A 161 6.26 -18.19 8.05
CA ARG A 161 6.89 -16.95 8.54
C ARG A 161 6.06 -15.72 8.23
N GLN A 162 5.53 -15.63 7.01
CA GLN A 162 4.64 -14.54 6.63
C GLN A 162 3.39 -14.47 7.50
N ARG A 163 2.78 -15.62 7.82
CA ARG A 163 1.64 -15.68 8.75
C ARG A 163 2.01 -15.20 10.16
N VAL A 164 3.21 -15.50 10.64
CA VAL A 164 3.71 -14.99 11.94
C VAL A 164 3.91 -13.48 11.88
N VAL A 165 4.47 -12.94 10.80
CA VAL A 165 4.61 -11.47 10.61
C VAL A 165 3.23 -10.79 10.59
N ILE A 166 2.23 -11.41 9.95
CA ILE A 166 0.85 -10.93 10.00
C ILE A 166 0.31 -10.96 11.44
N ALA A 167 0.54 -12.06 12.19
CA ALA A 167 0.13 -12.15 13.59
C ALA A 167 0.75 -11.03 14.46
N LEU A 168 2.03 -10.70 14.25
CA LEU A 168 2.69 -9.57 14.89
C LEU A 168 2.04 -8.24 14.53
N ALA A 169 1.68 -8.03 13.25
CA ALA A 169 1.07 -6.78 12.79
C ALA A 169 -0.34 -6.55 13.36
N ILE A 170 -1.09 -7.62 13.65
CA ILE A 170 -2.48 -7.53 14.16
C ILE A 170 -2.61 -7.73 15.67
N CYS A 171 -1.52 -8.06 16.38
CA CYS A 171 -1.58 -8.51 17.78
C CYS A 171 -2.19 -7.51 18.77
N ALA A 172 -2.11 -6.22 18.45
CA ALA A 172 -2.68 -5.12 19.22
C ALA A 172 -4.03 -4.59 18.66
N GLU A 173 -4.63 -5.29 17.70
CA GLU A 173 -5.90 -4.94 17.06
C GLU A 173 -5.86 -3.52 16.47
N PRO A 174 -4.94 -3.24 15.52
CA PRO A 174 -4.75 -1.91 14.98
C PRO A 174 -5.95 -1.44 14.15
N GLU A 175 -6.13 -0.12 14.06
CA GLU A 175 -7.17 0.51 13.22
C GLU A 175 -6.82 0.43 11.73
N LEU A 176 -5.49 0.45 11.42
CA LEU A 176 -4.94 0.41 10.07
C LEU A 176 -3.83 -0.64 9.97
N ILE A 177 -3.87 -1.44 8.91
CA ILE A 177 -2.75 -2.30 8.49
C ILE A 177 -2.19 -1.76 7.17
N ILE A 178 -0.87 -1.57 7.12
CA ILE A 178 -0.14 -1.29 5.88
C ILE A 178 0.58 -2.59 5.50
N ALA A 179 0.19 -3.21 4.39
CA ALA A 179 0.82 -4.41 3.87
C ALA A 179 1.62 -4.05 2.61
N ASP A 180 2.94 -3.98 2.75
CA ASP A 180 3.85 -3.63 1.66
C ASP A 180 4.40 -4.89 1.01
N GLU A 181 3.87 -5.21 -0.18
CA GLU A 181 4.18 -6.40 -0.97
C GLU A 181 4.20 -7.70 -0.13
N PRO A 182 3.12 -8.02 0.60
CA PRO A 182 3.12 -9.07 1.63
C PRO A 182 3.30 -10.49 1.07
N THR A 183 3.39 -10.66 -0.22
CA THR A 183 3.46 -11.96 -0.91
C THR A 183 4.72 -12.12 -1.77
N THR A 184 5.63 -11.15 -1.75
CA THR A 184 6.89 -11.24 -2.48
C THR A 184 7.70 -12.47 -2.01
N ALA A 185 8.27 -13.21 -2.95
CA ALA A 185 9.02 -14.44 -2.74
C ALA A 185 8.23 -15.67 -2.22
N LEU A 186 6.89 -15.64 -2.31
CA LEU A 186 6.03 -16.79 -2.04
C LEU A 186 5.52 -17.41 -3.36
N ASP A 187 5.22 -18.71 -3.32
CA ASP A 187 4.56 -19.37 -4.44
C ASP A 187 3.10 -18.91 -4.61
N VAL A 188 2.55 -19.03 -5.82
CA VAL A 188 1.22 -18.49 -6.19
C VAL A 188 0.11 -18.99 -5.27
N SER A 189 0.17 -20.25 -4.82
CA SER A 189 -0.87 -20.84 -3.98
C SER A 189 -0.84 -20.25 -2.57
N VAL A 190 0.35 -20.02 -2.02
CA VAL A 190 0.55 -19.37 -0.72
C VAL A 190 0.22 -17.87 -0.81
N GLN A 191 0.55 -17.20 -1.91
CA GLN A 191 0.15 -15.81 -2.14
C GLN A 191 -1.36 -15.63 -1.99
N ALA A 192 -2.16 -16.43 -2.71
CA ALA A 192 -3.63 -16.37 -2.63
C ALA A 192 -4.13 -16.55 -1.19
N GLN A 193 -3.54 -17.49 -0.44
CA GLN A 193 -3.92 -17.73 0.96
C GLN A 193 -3.57 -16.54 1.88
N ILE A 194 -2.40 -15.92 1.72
CA ILE A 194 -1.97 -14.76 2.51
C ILE A 194 -2.87 -13.57 2.24
N ILE A 195 -3.21 -13.32 0.99
CA ILE A 195 -4.08 -12.22 0.59
C ILE A 195 -5.50 -12.43 1.13
N ALA A 196 -6.06 -13.65 1.00
CA ALA A 196 -7.36 -13.99 1.57
C ALA A 196 -7.36 -13.82 3.12
N LEU A 197 -6.25 -14.17 3.78
CA LEU A 197 -6.08 -13.97 5.22
C LEU A 197 -6.13 -12.49 5.59
N ILE A 198 -5.36 -11.63 4.92
CA ILE A 198 -5.34 -10.18 5.19
C ILE A 198 -6.75 -9.58 4.99
N LYS A 199 -7.43 -9.94 3.89
CA LYS A 199 -8.80 -9.48 3.61
C LYS A 199 -9.79 -9.92 4.69
N ARG A 200 -9.72 -11.18 5.12
CA ARG A 200 -10.57 -11.73 6.20
C ARG A 200 -10.33 -10.97 7.51
N LEU A 201 -9.06 -10.83 7.93
CA LEU A 201 -8.69 -10.14 9.16
C LEU A 201 -9.16 -8.67 9.14
N GLY A 202 -8.99 -7.97 8.01
CA GLY A 202 -9.51 -6.61 7.85
C GLY A 202 -11.03 -6.52 8.07
N ARG A 203 -11.79 -7.47 7.53
CA ARG A 203 -13.26 -7.51 7.69
C ARG A 203 -13.70 -7.93 9.09
N ASP A 204 -13.11 -9.01 9.63
CA ASP A 204 -13.51 -9.58 10.91
C ASP A 204 -13.25 -8.60 12.07
N HIS A 205 -12.15 -7.84 12.01
CA HIS A 205 -11.79 -6.84 13.01
C HIS A 205 -12.25 -5.41 12.67
N GLY A 206 -12.79 -5.20 11.45
CA GLY A 206 -13.13 -3.87 10.96
C GLY A 206 -11.89 -2.96 10.78
N THR A 207 -10.73 -3.55 10.57
CA THR A 207 -9.46 -2.86 10.37
C THR A 207 -9.35 -2.37 8.91
N ALA A 208 -8.96 -1.11 8.73
CA ALA A 208 -8.64 -0.59 7.41
C ALA A 208 -7.33 -1.19 6.89
N VAL A 209 -7.24 -1.47 5.59
CA VAL A 209 -6.04 -2.07 4.99
C VAL A 209 -5.56 -1.23 3.81
N MET A 210 -4.29 -0.82 3.84
CA MET A 210 -3.57 -0.31 2.69
C MET A 210 -2.70 -1.44 2.11
N LEU A 211 -3.12 -2.03 0.99
CA LEU A 211 -2.43 -3.14 0.34
C LEU A 211 -1.58 -2.63 -0.82
N VAL A 212 -0.27 -2.62 -0.64
CA VAL A 212 0.69 -2.24 -1.67
C VAL A 212 1.17 -3.49 -2.41
N THR A 213 1.04 -3.50 -3.74
CA THR A 213 1.53 -4.58 -4.59
C THR A 213 1.76 -4.08 -6.02
N HIS A 214 2.49 -4.83 -6.81
CA HIS A 214 2.58 -4.65 -8.25
C HIS A 214 1.66 -5.61 -9.04
N ASP A 215 0.99 -6.53 -8.35
CA ASP A 215 0.09 -7.53 -8.94
C ASP A 215 -1.36 -7.03 -8.96
N MET A 216 -1.82 -6.68 -10.16
CA MET A 216 -3.19 -6.23 -10.38
C MET A 216 -4.23 -7.32 -10.22
N GLY A 217 -3.88 -8.59 -10.45
CA GLY A 217 -4.77 -9.72 -10.22
C GLY A 217 -5.12 -9.85 -8.74
N VAL A 218 -4.13 -9.71 -7.88
CA VAL A 218 -4.32 -9.66 -6.43
C VAL A 218 -5.26 -8.53 -6.04
N ILE A 219 -5.05 -7.32 -6.57
CA ILE A 219 -5.88 -6.15 -6.26
C ILE A 219 -7.32 -6.34 -6.73
N ALA A 220 -7.52 -6.87 -7.93
CA ALA A 220 -8.86 -7.10 -8.47
C ALA A 220 -9.73 -8.03 -7.60
N GLU A 221 -9.10 -9.01 -6.92
CA GLU A 221 -9.80 -9.98 -6.07
C GLU A 221 -10.01 -9.49 -4.62
N THR A 222 -9.13 -8.59 -4.15
CA THR A 222 -9.06 -8.32 -2.71
C THR A 222 -9.47 -6.93 -2.30
N SER A 223 -9.28 -5.94 -3.14
CA SER A 223 -9.47 -4.53 -2.78
C SER A 223 -10.89 -4.06 -3.08
N ASP A 224 -11.37 -3.12 -2.28
CA ASP A 224 -12.63 -2.42 -2.51
C ASP A 224 -12.41 -1.25 -3.48
N ARG A 225 -11.30 -0.53 -3.30
CA ARG A 225 -10.85 0.56 -4.19
C ARG A 225 -9.38 0.35 -4.53
N VAL A 226 -8.95 0.97 -5.62
CA VAL A 226 -7.54 0.96 -6.05
C VAL A 226 -7.06 2.36 -6.41
N ALA A 227 -5.83 2.68 -5.96
CA ALA A 227 -5.06 3.84 -6.37
C ALA A 227 -3.91 3.39 -7.27
N VAL A 228 -3.94 3.81 -8.52
CA VAL A 228 -2.88 3.55 -9.51
C VAL A 228 -1.85 4.66 -9.42
N MET A 229 -0.63 4.34 -9.00
CA MET A 229 0.46 5.30 -8.81
C MET A 229 1.45 5.28 -9.97
N TYR A 230 1.87 6.47 -10.40
CA TYR A 230 2.92 6.67 -11.38
C TYR A 230 3.82 7.85 -10.98
N SER A 231 5.14 7.64 -10.90
CA SER A 231 6.14 8.69 -10.57
C SER A 231 5.74 9.56 -9.37
N GLY A 232 5.35 8.95 -8.26
CA GLY A 232 5.01 9.64 -7.01
C GLY A 232 3.64 10.32 -7.00
N ARG A 233 2.77 10.06 -7.97
CA ARG A 233 1.42 10.62 -8.07
C ARG A 233 0.38 9.54 -8.25
N ILE A 234 -0.87 9.85 -7.88
CA ILE A 234 -2.03 9.02 -8.22
C ILE A 234 -2.47 9.40 -9.63
N ALA A 235 -2.35 8.48 -10.57
CA ALA A 235 -2.82 8.62 -11.94
C ALA A 235 -4.33 8.41 -12.03
N GLU A 236 -4.84 7.44 -11.25
CA GLU A 236 -6.25 7.09 -11.20
C GLU A 236 -6.59 6.45 -9.86
N ILE A 237 -7.75 6.75 -9.29
CA ILE A 237 -8.27 6.12 -8.07
C ILE A 237 -9.79 5.94 -8.18
N GLY A 238 -10.30 4.80 -7.75
CA GLY A 238 -11.74 4.51 -7.77
C GLY A 238 -12.06 3.12 -7.26
N PRO A 239 -13.35 2.71 -7.32
CA PRO A 239 -13.77 1.34 -7.05
C PRO A 239 -12.97 0.36 -7.93
N VAL A 240 -12.48 -0.72 -7.34
CA VAL A 240 -11.61 -1.67 -8.06
C VAL A 240 -12.27 -2.21 -9.32
N ARG A 241 -13.57 -2.50 -9.27
CA ARG A 241 -14.33 -2.99 -10.41
C ARG A 241 -14.27 -2.02 -11.59
N ASP A 242 -14.46 -0.73 -11.32
CA ASP A 242 -14.53 0.30 -12.36
C ASP A 242 -13.15 0.53 -12.99
N VAL A 243 -12.10 0.66 -12.15
CA VAL A 243 -10.73 0.84 -12.63
C VAL A 243 -10.21 -0.36 -13.41
N VAL A 244 -10.60 -1.60 -13.03
CA VAL A 244 -10.18 -2.82 -13.73
C VAL A 244 -10.95 -2.99 -15.05
N GLN A 245 -12.26 -2.76 -15.05
CA GLN A 245 -13.10 -2.98 -16.23
C GLN A 245 -13.08 -1.81 -17.23
N ASN A 246 -13.02 -0.58 -16.71
CA ASN A 246 -13.07 0.65 -17.49
C ASN A 246 -12.01 1.65 -17.03
N PRO A 247 -10.71 1.31 -17.12
CA PRO A 247 -9.63 2.21 -16.73
C PRO A 247 -9.68 3.48 -17.57
N LEU A 248 -9.52 4.63 -16.93
CA LEU A 248 -9.55 5.93 -17.60
C LEU A 248 -8.14 6.37 -18.01
N HIS A 249 -7.18 6.37 -17.07
CA HIS A 249 -5.84 6.82 -17.38
C HIS A 249 -5.13 5.86 -18.35
N PRO A 250 -4.45 6.35 -19.41
CA PRO A 250 -3.73 5.50 -20.37
C PRO A 250 -2.70 4.55 -19.73
N TYR A 251 -2.08 4.95 -18.63
CA TYR A 251 -1.21 4.07 -17.84
C TYR A 251 -1.99 2.92 -17.18
N ALA A 252 -3.14 3.21 -16.57
CA ALA A 252 -4.00 2.19 -15.98
C ALA A 252 -4.49 1.21 -17.06
N LYS A 253 -4.88 1.71 -18.25
CA LYS A 253 -5.23 0.88 -19.42
C LYS A 253 -4.09 -0.08 -19.78
N GLY A 254 -2.85 0.43 -19.80
CA GLY A 254 -1.67 -0.39 -20.09
C GLY A 254 -1.41 -1.46 -19.03
N LEU A 255 -1.59 -1.14 -17.75
CA LEU A 255 -1.45 -2.11 -16.66
C LEU A 255 -2.50 -3.21 -16.73
N MET A 256 -3.78 -2.84 -16.98
CA MET A 256 -4.87 -3.82 -17.14
C MET A 256 -4.66 -4.71 -18.36
N GLY A 257 -4.19 -4.17 -19.48
CA GLY A 257 -3.88 -4.92 -20.70
C GLY A 257 -2.70 -5.91 -20.56
N ALA A 258 -1.89 -5.75 -19.51
CA ALA A 258 -0.79 -6.67 -19.20
C ALA A 258 -1.21 -7.88 -18.32
N ILE A 259 -2.45 -7.91 -17.80
CA ILE A 259 -2.96 -9.02 -16.99
C ILE A 259 -3.30 -10.19 -17.93
N PRO A 260 -2.73 -11.40 -17.72
CA PRO A 260 -3.14 -12.59 -18.46
C PRO A 260 -4.60 -12.94 -18.14
N THR A 261 -5.48 -12.97 -19.13
CA THR A 261 -6.84 -13.48 -18.96
C THR A 261 -6.96 -14.83 -19.65
N LEU A 262 -7.71 -15.76 -19.06
CA LEU A 262 -7.96 -17.09 -19.65
C LEU A 262 -8.67 -17.00 -21.02
N ALA A 263 -9.26 -15.88 -21.35
CA ALA A 263 -9.96 -15.62 -22.61
C ALA A 263 -9.09 -14.91 -23.67
N SER A 264 -7.84 -14.55 -23.35
CA SER A 264 -6.97 -13.89 -24.31
C SER A 264 -6.19 -14.90 -25.14
N ASP A 265 -6.60 -15.16 -26.37
CA ASP A 265 -5.80 -15.85 -27.42
C ASP A 265 -4.62 -15.00 -27.93
N ALA A 266 -4.29 -13.89 -27.25
CA ALA A 266 -3.22 -13.01 -27.65
C ALA A 266 -1.86 -13.68 -27.46
N ALA A 267 -1.17 -13.96 -28.54
CA ALA A 267 0.19 -14.52 -28.56
C ALA A 267 1.24 -13.63 -27.86
N ARG A 268 0.89 -12.39 -27.50
CA ARG A 268 1.74 -11.46 -26.73
C ARG A 268 0.86 -10.59 -25.81
N LEU A 269 1.27 -10.48 -24.54
CA LEU A 269 0.71 -9.51 -23.61
C LEU A 269 1.07 -8.09 -24.08
N VAL A 270 0.13 -7.16 -23.93
CA VAL A 270 0.37 -5.74 -24.20
C VAL A 270 1.31 -5.21 -23.13
N GLN A 271 2.50 -4.77 -23.53
CA GLN A 271 3.46 -4.14 -22.63
C GLN A 271 3.42 -2.61 -22.78
N ILE A 272 3.52 -1.91 -21.65
CA ILE A 272 3.71 -0.46 -21.68
C ILE A 272 5.14 -0.18 -22.19
N PRO A 273 5.33 0.54 -23.30
CA PRO A 273 6.67 0.76 -23.86
C PRO A 273 7.53 1.62 -22.93
N GLY A 274 8.86 1.38 -22.96
CA GLY A 274 9.82 2.12 -22.15
C GLY A 274 9.82 1.74 -20.67
N SER A 275 10.42 2.59 -19.86
CA SER A 275 10.52 2.40 -18.40
C SER A 275 10.06 3.65 -17.65
N MET A 276 9.71 3.50 -16.37
CA MET A 276 9.39 4.63 -15.50
C MET A 276 10.58 5.61 -15.43
N PRO A 277 10.33 6.93 -15.53
CA PRO A 277 11.40 7.92 -15.42
C PRO A 277 12.05 7.86 -14.03
N ARG A 278 13.36 8.09 -13.98
CA ARG A 278 14.06 8.24 -12.70
C ARG A 278 13.57 9.49 -11.99
N LEU A 279 13.58 9.49 -10.65
CA LEU A 279 13.17 10.66 -9.85
C LEU A 279 13.95 11.93 -10.18
N SER A 280 15.18 11.80 -10.68
CA SER A 280 16.01 12.92 -11.14
C SER A 280 15.68 13.43 -12.55
N ALA A 281 14.82 12.74 -13.29
CA ALA A 281 14.53 13.01 -14.70
C ALA A 281 13.02 12.83 -15.01
N ILE A 282 12.17 13.22 -14.07
CA ILE A 282 10.72 13.25 -14.31
C ILE A 282 10.45 14.33 -15.38
N PRO A 283 9.77 14.00 -16.48
CA PRO A 283 9.49 14.95 -17.55
C PRO A 283 8.53 16.06 -17.05
N PRO A 284 8.58 17.27 -17.67
CA PRO A 284 7.61 18.30 -17.40
C PRO A 284 6.20 17.86 -17.84
N GLY A 285 5.18 18.50 -17.30
CA GLY A 285 3.80 18.15 -17.57
C GLY A 285 3.37 16.83 -16.93
N CYS A 286 2.60 16.02 -17.67
CA CYS A 286 2.20 14.70 -17.24
C CYS A 286 3.41 13.75 -17.19
N PRO A 287 3.74 13.12 -16.05
CA PRO A 287 4.92 12.24 -15.96
C PRO A 287 4.88 11.04 -16.91
N PHE A 288 3.69 10.64 -17.36
CA PHE A 288 3.50 9.54 -18.29
C PHE A 288 3.61 9.95 -19.77
N ASN A 289 3.71 11.26 -20.08
CA ASN A 289 3.68 11.77 -21.46
C ASN A 289 4.63 11.07 -22.44
N PRO A 290 5.90 10.70 -22.08
CA PRO A 290 6.81 10.04 -23.02
C PRO A 290 6.41 8.62 -23.42
N ARG A 291 5.56 7.97 -22.62
CA ARG A 291 5.10 6.59 -22.82
C ARG A 291 3.63 6.53 -23.27
N CYS A 292 2.95 7.67 -23.29
CA CYS A 292 1.53 7.76 -23.59
C CYS A 292 1.27 7.85 -25.08
N ALA A 293 0.55 6.88 -25.64
CA ALA A 293 0.17 6.90 -27.07
C ALA A 293 -0.83 8.02 -27.41
N PHE A 294 -1.47 8.62 -26.41
CA PHE A 294 -2.45 9.70 -26.53
C PHE A 294 -1.91 11.06 -26.13
N ALA A 295 -0.56 11.19 -25.95
CA ALA A 295 0.03 12.44 -25.52
C ALA A 295 -0.09 13.52 -26.59
N PHE A 296 -0.48 14.74 -26.17
CA PHE A 296 -0.52 15.95 -26.99
C PHE A 296 0.23 17.08 -26.29
N ASP A 297 0.33 18.27 -26.91
CA ASP A 297 1.23 19.33 -26.47
C ASP A 297 1.00 19.76 -25.02
N ARG A 298 -0.24 19.89 -24.59
CA ARG A 298 -0.57 20.23 -23.20
C ARG A 298 0.00 19.22 -22.20
N CYS A 299 -0.03 17.91 -22.54
CA CYS A 299 0.54 16.86 -21.68
C CYS A 299 2.05 17.02 -21.43
N ARG A 300 2.75 17.72 -22.31
CA ARG A 300 4.21 17.95 -22.21
C ARG A 300 4.59 19.18 -21.39
N ILE A 301 3.63 20.08 -21.20
CA ILE A 301 3.86 21.39 -20.57
C ILE A 301 3.16 21.48 -19.23
N GLU A 302 1.89 21.05 -19.17
CA GLU A 302 1.02 21.20 -18.02
C GLU A 302 0.77 19.86 -17.34
N ARG A 303 0.81 19.88 -16.02
CA ARG A 303 0.54 18.72 -15.19
C ARG A 303 -0.97 18.56 -14.98
N PRO A 304 -1.56 17.39 -15.30
CA PRO A 304 -2.97 17.16 -15.04
C PRO A 304 -3.23 17.07 -13.53
N GLU A 305 -4.27 17.75 -13.07
CA GLU A 305 -4.80 17.59 -11.72
C GLU A 305 -5.89 16.52 -11.71
N PRO A 306 -6.10 15.82 -10.58
CA PRO A 306 -7.15 14.81 -10.48
C PRO A 306 -8.54 15.44 -10.64
N ILE A 307 -9.32 14.91 -11.56
CA ILE A 307 -10.73 15.26 -11.76
C ILE A 307 -11.63 14.05 -11.53
N VAL A 308 -12.81 14.29 -10.99
CA VAL A 308 -13.81 13.24 -10.79
C VAL A 308 -14.53 12.97 -12.11
N HIS A 309 -14.50 11.72 -12.54
CA HIS A 309 -15.22 11.23 -13.72
C HIS A 309 -16.03 9.98 -13.34
N GLY A 310 -17.33 10.13 -13.13
CA GLY A 310 -18.18 9.08 -12.57
C GLY A 310 -17.80 8.72 -11.13
N THR A 311 -17.43 7.47 -10.92
CA THR A 311 -17.00 6.91 -9.62
C THR A 311 -15.49 6.98 -9.40
N GLN A 312 -14.73 7.40 -10.42
CA GLN A 312 -13.28 7.43 -10.43
C GLN A 312 -12.76 8.86 -10.40
N ALA A 313 -11.56 9.07 -9.87
CA ALA A 313 -10.81 10.31 -10.07
C ALA A 313 -9.58 9.99 -10.91
N VAL A 314 -9.33 10.79 -11.94
CA VAL A 314 -8.26 10.58 -12.92
C VAL A 314 -7.46 11.85 -13.16
N ALA A 315 -6.12 11.74 -13.15
CA ALA A 315 -5.20 12.84 -13.45
C ALA A 315 -4.75 12.75 -14.93
N CYS A 316 -5.64 13.14 -15.85
CA CYS A 316 -5.38 13.04 -17.28
C CYS A 316 -6.14 14.10 -18.09
N HIS A 317 -5.43 14.85 -18.93
CA HIS A 317 -6.02 15.89 -19.76
C HIS A 317 -7.03 15.41 -20.82
N LEU A 318 -7.12 14.12 -21.08
CA LEU A 318 -8.16 13.56 -21.95
C LEU A 318 -9.58 13.71 -21.38
N TYR A 319 -9.68 13.96 -20.08
CA TYR A 319 -10.95 14.08 -19.34
C TYR A 319 -11.21 15.49 -18.83
N ASP A 320 -10.31 16.44 -19.08
CA ASP A 320 -10.58 17.84 -18.79
C ASP A 320 -11.81 18.26 -19.62
N ALA A 321 -12.75 18.96 -19.01
CA ALA A 321 -13.85 19.57 -19.76
C ALA A 321 -13.24 20.40 -20.88
N ALA A 322 -13.69 20.22 -22.13
CA ALA A 322 -13.32 21.12 -23.21
C ALA A 322 -13.56 22.57 -22.74
N PRO A 323 -12.58 23.51 -22.92
CA PRO A 323 -12.86 24.90 -22.61
C PRO A 323 -14.16 25.26 -23.33
N ALA A 324 -15.15 25.75 -22.57
CA ALA A 324 -16.37 26.26 -23.18
C ALA A 324 -15.93 27.25 -24.28
N GLU A 325 -16.19 26.91 -25.54
CA GLU A 325 -15.98 27.83 -26.65
C GLU A 325 -16.66 29.12 -26.24
N THR A 326 -15.89 30.14 -25.95
CA THR A 326 -16.38 31.50 -25.83
C THR A 326 -16.95 31.84 -27.19
N ALA A 327 -18.30 31.68 -27.31
CA ALA A 327 -19.06 32.17 -28.44
C ALA A 327 -18.75 33.66 -28.55
N ALA A 328 -18.04 34.02 -29.61
CA ALA A 328 -17.78 35.39 -30.03
C ALA A 328 -19.04 35.96 -30.69
#